data_426a25c88958a537851abd17623829d4
#
_entry.id   426a25c88958a537851abd17623829d4
#
_cell.length_a   1.000
_cell.length_b   1.000
_cell.length_c   1.000
_cell.angle_alpha   90.00
_cell.angle_beta   90.00
_cell.angle_gamma   90.00
#
_symmetry.space_group_name_H-M   'P 1'
#
loop_
_entity.id
_entity.type
_entity.pdbx_description
1 polymer ?
#
loop_
_entity_poly.entity_id
_entity_poly.type
_entity_poly.pdbx_seq_one_letter_code
_entity_poly.pdbx_strand_id
1 'polypeptide(L)'
;MNKEKAVDVENDILIKKLEQYAIYVPANATFSSPDEGNYKWTVDMERVGDFLVNGILSCTYYNDGEIKYISNNLVTYKKVKDIEIISEVEAYEKLKTGNFKLSNLSNNVNTIFIAEVILDYMLDSKGFFQPVYLFHTLLNDEDTIIVIPAI
;
A
#
# COMPACT_ATOMS: atom_id res chain seq x y z
N MET A 1 -6.99 -35.38 -13.62
CA MET A 1 -8.27 -34.72 -13.93
C MET A 1 -8.09 -33.25 -13.63
N ASN A 2 -8.12 -32.37 -14.63
CA ASN A 2 -8.08 -30.93 -14.39
C ASN A 2 -9.38 -30.54 -13.69
N LYS A 3 -9.28 -30.01 -12.47
CA LYS A 3 -10.42 -29.43 -11.75
C LYS A 3 -10.76 -28.10 -12.39
N GLU A 4 -12.05 -27.89 -12.65
CA GLU A 4 -12.51 -26.59 -13.16
C GLU A 4 -12.57 -25.56 -12.05
N LYS A 5 -12.11 -24.37 -12.33
CA LYS A 5 -12.21 -23.22 -11.42
C LYS A 5 -13.66 -22.74 -11.33
N ALA A 6 -14.09 -22.36 -10.14
CA ALA A 6 -15.43 -21.81 -9.93
C ALA A 6 -15.47 -20.34 -10.31
N VAL A 7 -16.49 -19.96 -11.07
CA VAL A 7 -16.72 -18.59 -11.54
C VAL A 7 -17.84 -17.95 -10.72
N ASP A 8 -17.77 -16.63 -10.52
CA ASP A 8 -18.79 -15.81 -9.86
C ASP A 8 -19.20 -16.28 -8.46
N VAL A 9 -18.20 -16.70 -7.66
CA VAL A 9 -18.45 -17.09 -6.27
C VAL A 9 -18.60 -15.85 -5.39
N GLU A 10 -19.64 -15.85 -4.57
CA GLU A 10 -19.90 -14.78 -3.62
C GLU A 10 -18.81 -14.66 -2.55
N ASN A 11 -18.47 -13.42 -2.20
CA ASN A 11 -17.43 -13.09 -1.21
C ASN A 11 -17.62 -13.84 0.12
N ASP A 12 -18.84 -13.90 0.64
CA ASP A 12 -19.14 -14.51 1.93
C ASP A 12 -18.86 -16.02 1.94
N ILE A 13 -19.02 -16.71 0.81
CA ILE A 13 -18.70 -18.14 0.68
C ILE A 13 -17.20 -18.34 0.81
N LEU A 14 -16.43 -17.49 0.13
CA LEU A 14 -14.96 -17.55 0.14
C LEU A 14 -14.39 -17.20 1.51
N ILE A 15 -14.92 -16.17 2.17
CA ILE A 15 -14.51 -15.79 3.54
C ILE A 15 -14.71 -16.97 4.51
N LYS A 16 -15.89 -17.60 4.51
CA LYS A 16 -16.16 -18.78 5.35
C LYS A 16 -15.21 -19.94 5.07
N LYS A 17 -14.77 -20.08 3.81
CA LYS A 17 -13.78 -21.12 3.45
C LYS A 17 -12.38 -20.75 3.95
N LEU A 18 -11.96 -19.51 3.85
CA LEU A 18 -10.66 -19.04 4.36
C LEU A 18 -10.59 -19.17 5.89
N GLU A 19 -11.67 -18.88 6.59
CA GLU A 19 -11.75 -19.06 8.05
C GLU A 19 -11.48 -20.50 8.50
N GLN A 20 -11.82 -21.50 7.69
CA GLN A 20 -11.48 -22.91 7.97
C GLN A 20 -9.97 -23.17 8.00
N TYR A 21 -9.20 -22.31 7.35
CA TYR A 21 -7.73 -22.30 7.36
C TYR A 21 -7.13 -21.30 8.37
N ALA A 22 -7.98 -20.76 9.27
CA ALA A 22 -7.61 -19.70 10.22
C ALA A 22 -7.08 -18.41 9.52
N ILE A 23 -7.58 -18.13 8.33
CA ILE A 23 -7.27 -16.92 7.57
C ILE A 23 -8.49 -15.99 7.62
N TYR A 24 -8.27 -14.81 8.21
CA TYR A 24 -9.32 -13.82 8.39
C TYR A 24 -9.15 -12.68 7.42
N VAL A 25 -10.21 -12.38 6.67
CA VAL A 25 -10.26 -11.24 5.75
C VAL A 25 -10.71 -10.00 6.53
N PRO A 26 -9.95 -8.90 6.49
CA PRO A 26 -10.38 -7.65 7.10
C PRO A 26 -11.73 -7.18 6.54
N ALA A 27 -12.62 -6.67 7.40
CA ALA A 27 -13.98 -6.29 7.03
C ALA A 27 -14.06 -5.16 5.97
N ASN A 28 -13.01 -4.35 5.90
CA ASN A 28 -12.85 -3.22 4.98
C ASN A 28 -12.03 -3.56 3.74
N ALA A 29 -11.68 -4.84 3.53
CA ALA A 29 -10.96 -5.27 2.35
C ALA A 29 -11.82 -5.14 1.07
N THR A 30 -11.23 -4.62 0.02
CA THR A 30 -11.86 -4.55 -1.30
C THR A 30 -11.74 -5.91 -2.00
N PHE A 31 -12.91 -6.53 -2.23
CA PHE A 31 -13.00 -7.81 -2.94
C PHE A 31 -13.02 -7.62 -4.45
N SER A 32 -12.32 -8.47 -5.17
CA SER A 32 -12.32 -8.53 -6.64
C SER A 32 -12.03 -9.95 -7.16
N SER A 33 -12.49 -10.22 -8.38
CA SER A 33 -12.16 -11.43 -9.14
C SER A 33 -11.43 -11.00 -10.41
N PRO A 34 -10.09 -11.02 -10.41
CA PRO A 34 -9.30 -10.54 -11.56
C PRO A 34 -9.43 -11.45 -12.80
N ASP A 35 -9.67 -12.72 -12.60
CA ASP A 35 -9.91 -13.72 -13.65
C ASP A 35 -10.67 -14.94 -13.09
N GLU A 36 -11.08 -15.86 -13.95
CA GLU A 36 -11.91 -17.01 -13.60
C GLU A 36 -11.31 -17.84 -12.45
N GLY A 37 -12.09 -17.94 -11.37
CA GLY A 37 -11.78 -18.73 -10.19
C GLY A 37 -10.63 -18.20 -9.33
N ASN A 38 -10.07 -17.03 -9.66
CA ASN A 38 -9.12 -16.33 -8.82
C ASN A 38 -9.78 -15.15 -8.11
N TYR A 39 -9.57 -15.08 -6.81
CA TYR A 39 -10.23 -14.11 -5.93
C TYR A 39 -9.19 -13.37 -5.11
N LYS A 40 -9.41 -12.07 -4.90
CA LYS A 40 -8.47 -11.19 -4.26
C LYS A 40 -9.17 -10.22 -3.30
N TRP A 41 -8.56 -10.00 -2.15
CA TRP A 41 -8.90 -8.95 -1.19
C TRP A 41 -7.71 -8.02 -1.05
N THR A 42 -7.95 -6.75 -1.28
CA THR A 42 -6.93 -5.70 -1.15
C THR A 42 -7.27 -4.81 0.05
N VAL A 43 -6.29 -4.58 0.90
CA VAL A 43 -6.38 -3.65 2.03
C VAL A 43 -5.30 -2.60 1.83
N ASP A 44 -5.69 -1.34 1.80
CA ASP A 44 -4.78 -0.20 1.58
C ASP A 44 -4.70 0.65 2.85
N MET A 45 -3.67 0.36 3.68
CA MET A 45 -3.36 1.07 4.94
C MET A 45 -4.58 1.33 5.84
N GLU A 46 -5.45 0.34 5.95
CA GLU A 46 -6.69 0.47 6.70
C GLU A 46 -6.50 0.17 8.20
N ARG A 47 -7.21 0.93 9.02
CA ARG A 47 -7.21 0.71 10.47
C ARG A 47 -8.15 -0.42 10.88
N VAL A 48 -7.59 -1.42 11.55
CA VAL A 48 -8.35 -2.53 12.15
C VAL A 48 -8.02 -2.56 13.65
N GLY A 49 -8.89 -2.00 14.48
CA GLY A 49 -8.62 -1.78 15.89
C GLY A 49 -7.41 -0.85 16.09
N ASP A 50 -6.40 -1.34 16.80
CA ASP A 50 -5.16 -0.59 17.09
C ASP A 50 -4.06 -0.79 16.02
N PHE A 51 -4.36 -1.52 14.97
CA PHE A 51 -3.40 -1.85 13.92
C PHE A 51 -3.75 -1.15 12.61
N LEU A 52 -2.73 -0.88 11.80
CA LEU A 52 -2.89 -0.61 10.37
C LEU A 52 -2.62 -1.90 9.61
N VAL A 53 -3.48 -2.23 8.66
CA VAL A 53 -3.34 -3.40 7.81
C VAL A 53 -3.16 -2.96 6.38
N ASN A 54 -2.23 -3.57 5.68
CA ASN A 54 -1.96 -3.32 4.28
C ASN A 54 -1.61 -4.62 3.56
N GLY A 55 -1.94 -4.72 2.29
CA GLY A 55 -1.51 -5.81 1.44
C GLY A 55 -2.63 -6.51 0.71
N ILE A 56 -2.33 -7.72 0.25
CA ILE A 56 -3.22 -8.51 -0.59
C ILE A 56 -3.30 -9.94 -0.05
N LEU A 57 -4.53 -10.43 0.06
CA LEU A 57 -4.85 -11.83 0.22
C LEU A 57 -5.46 -12.32 -1.09
N SER A 58 -5.05 -13.47 -1.57
CA SER A 58 -5.65 -14.08 -2.77
C SER A 58 -5.77 -15.59 -2.65
N CYS A 59 -6.69 -16.16 -3.41
CA CYS A 59 -6.85 -17.61 -3.51
C CYS A 59 -7.47 -18.00 -4.83
N THR A 60 -7.37 -19.30 -5.15
CA THR A 60 -8.10 -19.93 -6.24
C THR A 60 -9.16 -20.88 -5.67
N TYR A 61 -10.39 -20.77 -6.15
CA TYR A 61 -11.52 -21.61 -5.74
C TYR A 61 -12.02 -22.47 -6.89
N TYR A 62 -12.39 -23.71 -6.58
CA TYR A 62 -12.78 -24.72 -7.57
C TYR A 62 -14.23 -25.15 -7.41
N ASN A 63 -14.84 -25.67 -8.48
CA ASN A 63 -16.24 -26.11 -8.52
C ASN A 63 -16.56 -27.28 -7.54
N ASP A 64 -15.55 -27.99 -7.06
CA ASP A 64 -15.71 -29.00 -6.01
C ASP A 64 -15.74 -28.42 -4.58
N GLY A 65 -15.70 -27.10 -4.47
CA GLY A 65 -15.71 -26.40 -3.18
C GLY A 65 -14.36 -26.33 -2.47
N GLU A 66 -13.27 -26.71 -3.16
CA GLU A 66 -11.92 -26.59 -2.61
C GLU A 66 -11.30 -25.22 -2.89
N ILE A 67 -10.61 -24.69 -1.89
CA ILE A 67 -9.77 -23.52 -2.01
C ILE A 67 -8.31 -23.96 -2.10
N LYS A 68 -7.54 -23.37 -3.04
CA LYS A 68 -6.13 -23.67 -3.26
C LYS A 68 -5.34 -22.40 -3.57
N TYR A 69 -4.02 -22.55 -3.60
CA TYR A 69 -3.09 -21.46 -3.93
C TYR A 69 -3.36 -20.18 -3.15
N ILE A 70 -3.54 -20.33 -1.83
CA ILE A 70 -3.73 -19.17 -0.94
C ILE A 70 -2.41 -18.43 -0.82
N SER A 71 -2.43 -17.14 -1.16
CA SER A 71 -1.32 -16.21 -0.95
C SER A 71 -1.77 -15.13 0.02
N ASN A 72 -1.21 -15.12 1.22
CA ASN A 72 -1.51 -14.14 2.25
C ASN A 72 -0.31 -13.21 2.45
N ASN A 73 -0.38 -12.03 1.85
CA ASN A 73 0.59 -10.96 1.95
C ASN A 73 0.04 -9.76 2.75
N LEU A 74 -0.96 -10.00 3.61
CA LEU A 74 -1.44 -8.98 4.53
C LEU A 74 -0.39 -8.74 5.62
N VAL A 75 -0.01 -7.49 5.80
CA VAL A 75 0.94 -7.05 6.82
C VAL A 75 0.22 -6.16 7.82
N THR A 76 0.46 -6.41 9.08
CA THR A 76 -0.14 -5.65 10.19
C THR A 76 0.94 -4.80 10.86
N TYR A 77 0.68 -3.50 10.96
CA TYR A 77 1.56 -2.53 11.59
C TYR A 77 0.98 -2.04 12.89
N LYS A 78 1.79 -2.05 13.94
CA LYS A 78 1.42 -1.51 15.25
C LYS A 78 2.06 -0.15 15.45
N LYS A 79 1.28 0.81 15.98
CA LYS A 79 1.82 2.10 16.40
C LYS A 79 2.90 1.91 17.48
N VAL A 80 4.09 2.44 17.24
CA VAL A 80 5.22 2.36 18.18
C VAL A 80 5.21 3.54 19.15
N LYS A 81 5.02 4.75 18.60
CA LYS A 81 4.99 6.00 19.38
C LYS A 81 4.34 7.14 18.59
N ASP A 82 3.93 8.18 19.29
CA ASP A 82 3.64 9.47 18.69
C ASP A 82 4.95 10.25 18.49
N ILE A 83 5.07 10.91 17.35
CA ILE A 83 6.19 11.80 17.03
C ILE A 83 5.64 13.14 16.53
N GLU A 84 6.35 14.21 16.87
CA GLU A 84 6.09 15.49 16.26
C GLU A 84 6.65 15.49 14.84
N ILE A 85 5.86 16.00 13.90
CA ILE A 85 6.25 16.14 12.50
C ILE A 85 6.46 17.62 12.18
N ILE A 86 7.37 17.88 11.24
CA ILE A 86 7.52 19.20 10.67
C ILE A 86 6.25 19.61 9.91
N SER A 87 6.03 20.90 9.77
CA SER A 87 4.94 21.43 8.95
C SER A 87 5.24 21.25 7.44
N GLU A 88 4.20 21.32 6.62
CA GLU A 88 4.34 21.34 5.16
C GLU A 88 5.24 22.48 4.68
N VAL A 89 5.16 23.65 5.34
CA VAL A 89 6.01 24.81 5.02
C VAL A 89 7.48 24.49 5.29
N GLU A 90 7.80 23.87 6.41
CA GLU A 90 9.17 23.45 6.71
C GLU A 90 9.68 22.37 5.75
N ALA A 91 8.82 21.44 5.34
CA ALA A 91 9.15 20.46 4.31
C ALA A 91 9.43 21.13 2.96
N TYR A 92 8.63 22.13 2.60
CA TYR A 92 8.86 22.94 1.40
C TYR A 92 10.20 23.70 1.44
N GLU A 93 10.56 24.28 2.61
CA GLU A 93 11.87 24.93 2.76
C GLU A 93 13.03 23.93 2.63
N LYS A 94 12.88 22.69 3.17
CA LYS A 94 13.86 21.63 2.92
C LYS A 94 13.99 21.30 1.43
N LEU A 95 12.88 21.26 0.70
CA LEU A 95 12.88 21.07 -0.75
C LEU A 95 13.63 22.20 -1.46
N LYS A 96 13.34 23.45 -1.13
CA LYS A 96 13.99 24.65 -1.74
C LYS A 96 15.51 24.66 -1.54
N THR A 97 15.97 24.23 -0.39
CA THR A 97 17.41 24.20 -0.06
C THR A 97 18.14 23.01 -0.67
N GLY A 98 17.44 22.14 -1.42
CA GLY A 98 18.03 20.95 -2.03
C GLY A 98 18.37 19.84 -1.01
N ASN A 99 17.76 19.88 0.19
CA ASN A 99 18.02 18.91 1.26
C ASN A 99 17.17 17.65 1.08
N PHE A 100 17.29 17.04 -0.11
CA PHE A 100 16.61 15.79 -0.47
C PHE A 100 17.51 14.93 -1.35
N LYS A 101 17.25 13.63 -1.37
CA LYS A 101 17.96 12.68 -2.25
C LYS A 101 17.13 12.44 -3.50
N LEU A 102 17.69 12.75 -4.65
CA LEU A 102 17.19 12.31 -5.94
C LEU A 102 18.07 11.18 -6.44
N SER A 103 17.47 10.02 -6.65
CA SER A 103 18.22 8.81 -6.98
C SER A 103 18.81 8.81 -8.40
N ASN A 104 18.36 9.69 -9.33
CA ASN A 104 18.70 9.59 -10.75
C ASN A 104 18.76 10.91 -11.54
N LEU A 105 18.98 12.06 -10.90
CA LEU A 105 19.02 13.31 -11.66
C LEU A 105 20.45 13.78 -11.96
N SER A 106 20.67 14.09 -13.23
CA SER A 106 21.79 14.92 -13.70
C SER A 106 21.81 16.24 -12.94
N ASN A 107 22.99 16.72 -12.58
CA ASN A 107 23.28 17.88 -11.72
C ASN A 107 22.71 19.25 -12.12
N ASN A 108 21.74 19.33 -13.04
CA ASN A 108 21.19 20.57 -13.58
C ASN A 108 19.66 20.62 -13.44
N VAL A 109 19.17 20.68 -12.17
CA VAL A 109 17.78 21.03 -11.91
C VAL A 109 17.66 22.55 -11.90
N ASN A 110 17.02 23.11 -12.92
CA ASN A 110 16.83 24.57 -13.03
C ASN A 110 15.48 25.02 -12.48
N THR A 111 14.46 24.17 -12.58
CA THR A 111 13.09 24.52 -12.17
C THR A 111 12.36 23.30 -11.66
N ILE A 112 11.70 23.43 -10.51
CA ILE A 112 10.79 22.45 -9.93
C ILE A 112 9.41 23.09 -9.88
N PHE A 113 8.45 22.51 -10.55
CA PHE A 113 7.05 22.91 -10.43
C PHE A 113 6.32 21.91 -9.52
N ILE A 114 5.75 22.38 -8.42
CA ILE A 114 5.03 21.53 -7.46
C ILE A 114 3.56 21.54 -7.84
N ALA A 115 3.02 20.38 -8.16
CA ALA A 115 1.60 20.19 -8.48
C ALA A 115 0.77 19.87 -7.22
N GLU A 116 1.31 19.07 -6.31
CA GLU A 116 0.61 18.60 -5.13
C GLU A 116 1.60 18.22 -4.02
N VAL A 117 1.15 18.33 -2.76
CA VAL A 117 1.89 17.87 -1.58
C VAL A 117 0.98 16.99 -0.75
N ILE A 118 1.45 15.79 -0.41
CA ILE A 118 0.68 14.81 0.37
C ILE A 118 1.53 14.38 1.59
N LEU A 119 0.91 14.36 2.78
CA LEU A 119 1.49 13.69 3.94
C LEU A 119 1.13 12.21 3.89
N ASP A 120 2.12 11.35 3.84
CA ASP A 120 1.97 9.91 3.74
C ASP A 120 2.99 9.19 4.63
N TYR A 121 3.00 7.87 4.60
CA TYR A 121 3.93 7.04 5.35
C TYR A 121 4.77 6.19 4.42
N MET A 122 6.07 6.14 4.66
CA MET A 122 7.01 5.36 3.88
C MET A 122 7.81 4.40 4.77
N LEU A 123 7.97 3.16 4.30
CA LEU A 123 8.75 2.15 4.99
C LEU A 123 10.24 2.51 4.94
N ASP A 124 10.89 2.58 6.09
CA ASP A 124 12.33 2.78 6.18
C ASP A 124 13.10 1.45 6.07
N SER A 125 14.44 1.53 6.01
CA SER A 125 15.31 0.35 5.93
C SER A 125 15.32 -0.53 7.19
N LYS A 126 14.68 -0.08 8.28
CA LYS A 126 14.57 -0.79 9.55
C LYS A 126 13.20 -1.44 9.75
N GLY A 127 12.29 -1.28 8.78
CA GLY A 127 10.95 -1.83 8.83
C GLY A 127 9.92 -0.96 9.58
N PHE A 128 10.22 0.32 9.79
CA PHE A 128 9.27 1.28 10.37
C PHE A 128 8.63 2.15 9.30
N PHE A 129 7.31 2.32 9.37
CA PHE A 129 6.63 3.35 8.62
C PHE A 129 6.86 4.70 9.28
N GLN A 130 7.48 5.60 8.55
CA GLN A 130 7.77 6.96 8.96
C GLN A 130 6.95 7.95 8.14
N PRO A 131 6.42 9.04 8.75
CA PRO A 131 5.71 10.06 8.01
C PRO A 131 6.68 10.81 7.07
N VAL A 132 6.20 11.06 5.87
CA VAL A 132 6.93 11.76 4.80
C VAL A 132 5.98 12.71 4.09
N TYR A 133 6.52 13.80 3.55
CA TYR A 133 5.83 14.62 2.56
C TYR A 133 6.22 14.16 1.16
N LEU A 134 5.24 13.82 0.36
CA LEU A 134 5.37 13.50 -1.06
C LEU A 134 5.06 14.75 -1.87
N PHE A 135 6.06 15.29 -2.54
CA PHE A 135 5.89 16.40 -3.47
C PHE A 135 5.77 15.85 -4.88
N HIS A 136 4.57 15.89 -5.44
CA HIS A 136 4.34 15.59 -6.84
C HIS A 136 4.81 16.80 -7.66
N THR A 137 5.84 16.61 -8.45
CA THR A 137 6.55 17.69 -9.12
C THR A 137 6.75 17.40 -10.61
N LEU A 138 6.81 18.49 -11.38
CA LEU A 138 7.42 18.47 -12.73
C LEU A 138 8.85 18.98 -12.60
N LEU A 139 9.79 18.13 -12.88
CA LEU A 139 11.20 18.42 -12.86
C LEU A 139 11.74 18.41 -14.28
N ASN A 140 12.08 19.59 -14.83
CA ASN A 140 12.43 19.72 -16.25
C ASN A 140 11.37 19.08 -17.17
N ASP A 141 10.08 19.30 -16.89
CA ASP A 141 8.92 18.73 -17.59
C ASP A 141 8.71 17.20 -17.44
N GLU A 142 9.44 16.53 -16.55
CA GLU A 142 9.22 15.13 -16.19
C GLU A 142 8.49 15.01 -14.86
N ASP A 143 7.44 14.18 -14.82
CA ASP A 143 6.72 13.85 -13.58
C ASP A 143 7.66 13.13 -12.60
N THR A 144 7.80 13.69 -11.42
CA THR A 144 8.69 13.17 -10.39
C THR A 144 8.08 13.33 -9.00
N ILE A 145 8.28 12.34 -8.13
CA ILE A 145 7.91 12.44 -6.73
C ILE A 145 9.18 12.68 -5.90
N ILE A 146 9.21 13.79 -5.18
CA ILE A 146 10.26 14.07 -4.22
C ILE A 146 9.77 13.78 -2.82
N VAL A 147 10.53 12.98 -2.08
CA VAL A 147 10.18 12.55 -0.72
C VAL A 147 10.99 13.35 0.29
N ILE A 148 10.30 14.02 1.20
CA ILE A 148 10.91 14.75 2.33
C ILE A 148 10.48 14.08 3.63
N PRO A 149 11.43 13.57 4.45
CA PRO A 149 11.10 13.08 5.79
C PRO A 149 10.41 14.16 6.62
N ALA A 150 9.28 13.80 7.26
CA ALA A 150 8.50 14.71 8.08
C ALA A 150 9.01 14.77 9.55
N ILE A 151 10.14 14.17 9.84
CA ILE A 151 10.81 14.10 11.15
C ILE A 151 12.23 14.67 11.09
#